data_afbb619b83744b92b5df8c759b0d87a0
#
_entry.id   afbb619b83744b92b5df8c759b0d87a0
#
_cell.length_a   1.000
_cell.length_b   1.000
_cell.length_c   1.000
_cell.angle_alpha   90.00
_cell.angle_beta   90.00
_cell.angle_gamma   90.00
#
_symmetry.space_group_name_H-M   'P 1'
#
loop_
_entity.id
_entity.type
_entity.pdbx_description
1 polymer ?
#
loop_
_entity_poly.entity_id
_entity_poly.type
_entity_poly.pdbx_seq_one_letter_code
_entity_poly.pdbx_strand_id
1 'polypeptide(L)'
;MKIGTITQVSGPVVDVEFEAGHLPKIKEALSVELNGQTRVMEVAQHMSERIVRCLMLAGSEGLARSMKVTAPGKTIEVPVGEQTLGRMFNVLGQPIDGGEPLPAETPRKSIYRDPPSFEDQSPAVEILETGIKVIDLLEPYPKGGKIGLFGGAGVGKTVLIQELIHNVAMEHNGYSIFTGVGERSREGNDLWREMRESGVADKTALVFGQMNESPGVRMRVALSGLTMAEHFRDVEHKDVLLFIDNIFRFVQAGSEVSTLRGRMPSAVGYQPTLANEMGQLQERITSTKDGSVTSVQAVYVPADDLTDPATATTFAHLDATTVLSRKISEQGISPAVDPLESSSRILEADIVGAEHYRIARRVQETLQKYQELQDIIAILGMDELSDEDRQTVNRARRIQRFLAQPTHVAEKFTGIPGVYVPLKETLRGFAAIVDGEMDQYPEAAFYNVGTLDDVVAKAKKIEEGEV
;
A
#
# COMPACT_ATOMS: atom_id res chain seq x y z
N MET A 1 -34.66 -17.20 2.15
CA MET A 1 -33.84 -17.40 3.35
C MET A 1 -33.79 -18.87 3.64
N LYS A 2 -32.63 -19.48 3.67
CA LYS A 2 -32.45 -20.91 3.93
C LYS A 2 -31.92 -21.08 5.36
N ILE A 3 -32.34 -22.16 6.02
CA ILE A 3 -31.89 -22.45 7.38
C ILE A 3 -31.13 -23.78 7.37
N GLY A 4 -29.94 -23.77 7.89
CA GLY A 4 -29.10 -24.95 8.07
C GLY A 4 -28.86 -25.27 9.55
N THR A 5 -28.15 -26.33 9.79
CA THR A 5 -27.85 -26.82 11.13
C THR A 5 -26.37 -27.18 11.18
N ILE A 6 -25.63 -26.71 12.20
CA ILE A 6 -24.21 -27.05 12.41
C ILE A 6 -24.11 -28.55 12.71
N THR A 7 -23.26 -29.23 11.95
CA THR A 7 -22.95 -30.65 12.15
C THR A 7 -21.59 -30.90 12.77
N GLN A 8 -20.63 -30.01 12.47
CA GLN A 8 -19.26 -30.10 12.99
C GLN A 8 -18.64 -28.72 13.17
N VAL A 9 -17.87 -28.53 14.22
CA VAL A 9 -17.02 -27.36 14.47
C VAL A 9 -15.59 -27.83 14.67
N SER A 10 -14.66 -27.32 13.90
CA SER A 10 -13.24 -27.65 13.98
C SER A 10 -12.40 -26.37 13.83
N GLY A 11 -12.14 -25.68 14.94
CA GLY A 11 -11.50 -24.37 14.92
C GLY A 11 -12.31 -23.38 14.08
N PRO A 12 -11.68 -22.68 13.13
CA PRO A 12 -12.36 -21.70 12.27
C PRO A 12 -13.21 -22.34 11.16
N VAL A 13 -13.28 -23.68 11.06
CA VAL A 13 -14.05 -24.42 10.05
C VAL A 13 -15.33 -24.96 10.66
N VAL A 14 -16.46 -24.70 10.03
CA VAL A 14 -17.78 -25.16 10.48
C VAL A 14 -18.49 -25.85 9.31
N ASP A 15 -18.94 -27.07 9.52
CA ASP A 15 -19.75 -27.79 8.55
C ASP A 15 -21.23 -27.61 8.91
N VAL A 16 -22.03 -27.22 7.90
CA VAL A 16 -23.46 -26.91 8.06
C VAL A 16 -24.26 -27.75 7.08
N GLU A 17 -25.28 -28.43 7.61
CA GLU A 17 -26.21 -29.24 6.83
C GLU A 17 -27.44 -28.41 6.44
N PHE A 18 -27.80 -28.49 5.16
CA PHE A 18 -29.02 -27.94 4.59
C PHE A 18 -29.89 -29.02 3.98
N GLU A 19 -31.11 -28.69 3.65
CA GLU A 19 -31.99 -29.56 2.88
C GLU A 19 -31.37 -29.84 1.49
N ALA A 20 -31.52 -31.08 1.02
CA ALA A 20 -30.99 -31.49 -0.27
C ALA A 20 -31.55 -30.60 -1.41
N GLY A 21 -30.70 -30.16 -2.32
CA GLY A 21 -31.05 -29.26 -3.41
C GLY A 21 -31.19 -27.78 -3.01
N HIS A 22 -31.01 -27.44 -1.73
CA HIS A 22 -31.12 -26.07 -1.23
C HIS A 22 -29.80 -25.52 -0.63
N LEU A 23 -28.66 -26.03 -1.09
CA LEU A 23 -27.36 -25.54 -0.62
C LEU A 23 -27.19 -24.06 -0.90
N PRO A 24 -26.58 -23.28 0.02
CA PRO A 24 -26.09 -21.95 -0.27
C PRO A 24 -24.91 -22.02 -1.27
N LYS A 25 -24.74 -20.95 -2.03
CA LYS A 25 -23.64 -20.86 -3.01
C LYS A 25 -22.30 -20.69 -2.31
N ILE A 26 -21.23 -21.08 -2.98
CA ILE A 26 -19.86 -20.78 -2.55
C ILE A 26 -19.70 -19.26 -2.48
N LYS A 27 -19.00 -18.76 -1.44
CA LYS A 27 -18.85 -17.34 -1.08
C LYS A 27 -20.09 -16.68 -0.46
N GLU A 28 -21.19 -17.40 -0.28
CA GLU A 28 -22.36 -16.87 0.44
C GLU A 28 -22.04 -16.71 1.93
N ALA A 29 -22.42 -15.57 2.50
CA ALA A 29 -22.26 -15.27 3.92
C ALA A 29 -23.43 -15.86 4.71
N LEU A 30 -23.12 -16.69 5.69
CA LEU A 30 -24.07 -17.29 6.60
C LEU A 30 -23.95 -16.66 7.98
N SER A 31 -25.03 -16.64 8.74
CA SER A 31 -25.03 -16.11 10.10
C SER A 31 -25.52 -17.12 11.12
N VAL A 32 -24.95 -17.05 12.31
CA VAL A 32 -25.35 -17.81 13.49
C VAL A 32 -25.44 -16.88 14.68
N GLU A 33 -26.53 -16.99 15.44
CA GLU A 33 -26.72 -16.22 16.67
C GLU A 33 -26.12 -16.97 17.86
N LEU A 34 -25.26 -16.30 18.61
CA LEU A 34 -24.62 -16.84 19.80
C LEU A 34 -24.54 -15.78 20.89
N ASN A 35 -25.20 -16.01 22.02
CA ASN A 35 -25.21 -15.08 23.16
C ASN A 35 -25.61 -13.63 22.81
N GLY A 36 -26.55 -13.47 21.90
CA GLY A 36 -27.02 -12.16 21.44
C GLY A 36 -26.08 -11.45 20.46
N GLN A 37 -25.07 -12.17 19.96
CA GLN A 37 -24.17 -11.67 18.92
C GLN A 37 -24.34 -12.48 17.63
N THR A 38 -24.44 -11.81 16.53
CA THR A 38 -24.42 -12.42 15.20
C THR A 38 -22.99 -12.68 14.78
N ARG A 39 -22.67 -13.94 14.54
CA ARG A 39 -21.37 -14.33 13.96
C ARG A 39 -21.56 -14.75 12.52
N VAL A 40 -20.63 -14.34 11.67
CA VAL A 40 -20.69 -14.58 10.23
C VAL A 40 -19.64 -15.61 9.84
N MET A 41 -20.03 -16.49 8.92
CA MET A 41 -19.17 -17.45 8.26
C MET A 41 -19.42 -17.43 6.75
N GLU A 42 -18.44 -17.83 5.97
CA GLU A 42 -18.51 -17.87 4.51
C GLU A 42 -18.46 -19.29 3.98
N VAL A 43 -19.32 -19.62 3.05
CA VAL A 43 -19.29 -20.93 2.38
C VAL A 43 -18.04 -21.05 1.53
N ALA A 44 -17.14 -21.97 1.92
CA ALA A 44 -15.89 -22.22 1.25
C ALA A 44 -15.94 -23.39 0.26
N GLN A 45 -16.78 -24.40 0.55
CA GLN A 45 -16.85 -25.61 -0.25
C GLN A 45 -18.15 -26.37 -0.02
N HIS A 46 -18.66 -27.04 -1.06
CA HIS A 46 -19.68 -28.05 -0.94
C HIS A 46 -19.01 -29.41 -0.65
N MET A 47 -19.36 -30.05 0.47
CA MET A 47 -18.82 -31.34 0.87
C MET A 47 -19.67 -32.51 0.36
N SER A 48 -20.98 -32.30 0.25
CA SER A 48 -21.96 -33.25 -0.27
C SER A 48 -23.18 -32.51 -0.79
N GLU A 49 -24.22 -33.23 -1.19
CA GLU A 49 -25.52 -32.65 -1.59
C GLU A 49 -26.28 -31.93 -0.46
N ARG A 50 -25.82 -32.08 0.78
CA ARG A 50 -26.48 -31.52 1.97
C ARG A 50 -25.55 -30.71 2.86
N ILE A 51 -24.23 -30.87 2.76
CA ILE A 51 -23.26 -30.29 3.68
C ILE A 51 -22.38 -29.30 2.95
N VAL A 52 -22.29 -28.11 3.51
CA VAL A 52 -21.32 -27.08 3.11
C VAL A 52 -20.27 -26.89 4.21
N ARG A 53 -19.04 -26.67 3.82
CA ARG A 53 -17.95 -26.28 4.69
C ARG A 53 -17.79 -24.78 4.66
N CYS A 54 -17.80 -24.16 5.84
CA CYS A 54 -17.72 -22.72 6.01
C CYS A 54 -16.45 -22.33 6.77
N LEU A 55 -15.96 -21.13 6.48
CA LEU A 55 -14.89 -20.47 7.22
C LEU A 55 -15.47 -19.37 8.09
N MET A 56 -15.16 -19.40 9.38
CA MET A 56 -15.59 -18.35 10.29
C MET A 56 -14.87 -17.02 9.99
N LEU A 57 -15.63 -15.95 10.02
CA LEU A 57 -15.15 -14.56 9.98
C LEU A 57 -15.24 -13.91 11.37
N ALA A 58 -15.28 -14.73 12.38
CA ALA A 58 -15.29 -14.39 13.80
C ALA A 58 -14.74 -15.59 14.58
N GLY A 59 -14.61 -15.46 15.89
CA GLY A 59 -14.26 -16.60 16.75
C GLY A 59 -15.33 -17.70 16.70
N SER A 60 -14.92 -18.95 16.77
CA SER A 60 -15.81 -20.12 16.78
C SER A 60 -16.16 -20.64 18.19
N GLU A 61 -15.60 -20.00 19.22
CA GLU A 61 -15.82 -20.38 20.61
C GLU A 61 -17.31 -20.31 20.99
N GLY A 62 -17.79 -21.38 21.59
CA GLY A 62 -19.18 -21.51 22.00
C GLY A 62 -20.13 -22.01 20.91
N LEU A 63 -19.68 -22.16 19.67
CA LEU A 63 -20.46 -22.84 18.64
C LEU A 63 -20.56 -24.33 18.92
N ALA A 64 -21.74 -24.89 18.74
CA ALA A 64 -22.05 -26.28 18.98
C ALA A 64 -22.85 -26.92 17.85
N ARG A 65 -22.83 -28.23 17.80
CA ARG A 65 -23.71 -28.97 16.91
C ARG A 65 -25.18 -28.62 17.17
N SER A 66 -25.99 -28.76 16.17
CA SER A 66 -27.44 -28.49 16.18
C SER A 66 -27.83 -27.01 16.25
N MET A 67 -26.88 -26.08 16.34
CA MET A 67 -27.20 -24.67 16.23
C MET A 67 -27.73 -24.34 14.83
N LYS A 68 -28.69 -23.42 14.76
CA LYS A 68 -29.27 -22.97 13.51
C LYS A 68 -28.41 -21.90 12.85
N VAL A 69 -28.26 -22.03 11.53
CA VAL A 69 -27.51 -21.10 10.69
C VAL A 69 -28.46 -20.56 9.61
N THR A 70 -28.40 -19.29 9.39
CA THR A 70 -29.23 -18.59 8.39
C THR A 70 -28.40 -18.24 7.15
N ALA A 71 -28.92 -18.59 5.98
CA ALA A 71 -28.34 -18.25 4.67
C ALA A 71 -29.27 -17.24 3.95
N PRO A 72 -28.89 -15.95 3.94
CA PRO A 72 -29.72 -14.90 3.33
C PRO A 72 -29.64 -14.85 1.80
N GLY A 73 -28.76 -15.60 1.18
CA GLY A 73 -28.54 -15.61 -0.27
C GLY A 73 -27.63 -14.50 -0.78
N LYS A 74 -26.80 -13.93 0.09
CA LYS A 74 -25.88 -12.84 -0.23
C LYS A 74 -24.44 -13.19 0.16
N THR A 75 -23.51 -12.63 -0.58
CA THR A 75 -22.06 -12.64 -0.21
C THR A 75 -21.80 -11.63 0.89
N ILE A 76 -20.52 -11.54 1.33
CA ILE A 76 -20.08 -10.45 2.21
C ILE A 76 -20.26 -9.13 1.46
N GLU A 77 -20.96 -8.19 2.05
CA GLU A 77 -21.19 -6.85 1.53
C GLU A 77 -20.61 -5.81 2.51
N VAL A 78 -19.91 -4.82 1.99
CA VAL A 78 -19.34 -3.71 2.76
C VAL A 78 -19.98 -2.39 2.37
N PRO A 79 -20.07 -1.41 3.29
CA PRO A 79 -20.55 -0.07 2.96
C PRO A 79 -19.59 0.61 2.00
N VAL A 80 -20.12 1.45 1.14
CA VAL A 80 -19.35 2.21 0.15
C VAL A 80 -19.87 3.66 0.10
N GLY A 81 -19.04 4.57 -0.41
CA GLY A 81 -19.40 5.97 -0.57
C GLY A 81 -18.83 6.88 0.51
N GLU A 82 -19.13 8.17 0.42
CA GLU A 82 -18.54 9.20 1.29
C GLU A 82 -18.77 8.98 2.79
N GLN A 83 -19.83 8.26 3.16
CA GLN A 83 -20.11 7.93 4.56
C GLN A 83 -19.05 7.02 5.20
N THR A 84 -18.20 6.39 4.38
CA THR A 84 -17.08 5.57 4.87
C THR A 84 -15.84 6.40 5.23
N LEU A 85 -15.73 7.61 4.70
CA LEU A 85 -14.58 8.48 4.94
C LEU A 85 -14.52 8.92 6.41
N GLY A 86 -13.32 8.99 6.93
CA GLY A 86 -13.08 9.31 8.34
C GLY A 86 -13.41 8.18 9.32
N ARG A 87 -13.75 6.98 8.83
CA ARG A 87 -14.21 5.86 9.64
C ARG A 87 -13.27 4.66 9.55
N MET A 88 -13.35 3.81 10.57
CA MET A 88 -12.61 2.56 10.66
C MET A 88 -13.57 1.37 10.72
N PHE A 89 -13.32 0.35 9.91
CA PHE A 89 -14.19 -0.81 9.72
C PHE A 89 -13.46 -2.14 9.94
N ASN A 90 -14.23 -3.16 10.27
CA ASN A 90 -13.79 -4.55 10.18
C ASN A 90 -14.04 -5.14 8.77
N VAL A 91 -13.72 -6.41 8.56
CA VAL A 91 -13.90 -7.12 7.28
C VAL A 91 -15.34 -7.12 6.75
N LEU A 92 -16.33 -7.06 7.64
CA LEU A 92 -17.75 -7.02 7.31
C LEU A 92 -18.28 -5.59 7.09
N GLY A 93 -17.40 -4.59 7.13
CA GLY A 93 -17.77 -3.18 7.03
C GLY A 93 -18.60 -2.67 8.21
N GLN A 94 -18.38 -3.24 9.38
CA GLN A 94 -18.94 -2.73 10.63
C GLN A 94 -17.97 -1.73 11.23
N PRO A 95 -18.42 -0.53 11.67
CA PRO A 95 -17.56 0.44 12.33
C PRO A 95 -16.94 -0.13 13.61
N ILE A 96 -15.64 0.11 13.79
CA ILE A 96 -14.86 -0.28 14.98
C ILE A 96 -14.16 0.88 15.66
N ASP A 97 -14.48 2.10 15.25
CA ASP A 97 -13.90 3.35 15.75
C ASP A 97 -14.66 3.94 16.96
N GLY A 98 -15.67 3.25 17.47
CA GLY A 98 -16.52 3.73 18.57
C GLY A 98 -17.49 4.84 18.17
N GLY A 99 -17.56 5.19 16.89
CA GLY A 99 -18.50 6.17 16.36
C GLY A 99 -19.91 5.62 16.17
N GLU A 100 -20.83 6.51 15.81
CA GLU A 100 -22.22 6.12 15.50
C GLU A 100 -22.31 5.11 14.34
N PRO A 101 -23.30 4.22 14.36
CA PRO A 101 -23.57 3.35 13.21
C PRO A 101 -23.78 4.15 11.93
N LEU A 102 -23.42 3.56 10.78
CA LEU A 102 -23.69 4.18 9.51
C LEU A 102 -25.21 4.26 9.26
N PRO A 103 -25.69 5.28 8.50
CA PRO A 103 -27.08 5.36 8.07
C PRO A 103 -27.55 4.07 7.41
N ALA A 104 -28.79 3.66 7.66
CA ALA A 104 -29.33 2.41 7.12
C ALA A 104 -29.39 2.38 5.58
N GLU A 105 -29.51 3.54 4.97
CA GLU A 105 -29.50 3.76 3.51
C GLU A 105 -28.12 3.73 2.87
N THR A 106 -27.03 3.63 3.66
CA THR A 106 -25.67 3.57 3.11
C THR A 106 -25.55 2.42 2.10
N PRO A 107 -25.12 2.72 0.86
CA PRO A 107 -24.96 1.69 -0.16
C PRO A 107 -23.96 0.63 0.29
N ARG A 108 -24.24 -0.63 -0.05
CA ARG A 108 -23.35 -1.76 0.22
C ARG A 108 -23.08 -2.51 -1.07
N LYS A 109 -21.86 -2.98 -1.22
CA LYS A 109 -21.43 -3.78 -2.39
C LYS A 109 -20.73 -5.06 -1.93
N SER A 110 -20.91 -6.11 -2.72
CA SER A 110 -20.21 -7.38 -2.53
C SER A 110 -18.70 -7.18 -2.66
N ILE A 111 -17.93 -7.82 -1.79
CA ILE A 111 -16.48 -7.84 -1.90
C ILE A 111 -15.98 -8.68 -3.08
N TYR A 112 -16.85 -9.51 -3.66
CA TYR A 112 -16.56 -10.33 -4.83
C TYR A 112 -17.05 -9.63 -6.09
N ARG A 113 -16.10 -9.30 -6.94
CA ARG A 113 -16.34 -8.62 -8.20
C ARG A 113 -15.28 -9.07 -9.21
N ASP A 114 -15.66 -9.14 -10.46
CA ASP A 114 -14.72 -9.35 -11.55
C ASP A 114 -13.88 -8.08 -11.81
N PRO A 115 -12.66 -8.22 -12.30
CA PRO A 115 -11.88 -7.10 -12.77
C PRO A 115 -12.61 -6.29 -13.85
N PRO A 116 -12.30 -4.99 -14.02
CA PRO A 116 -12.80 -4.21 -15.14
C PRO A 116 -12.53 -4.89 -16.48
N SER A 117 -13.49 -4.79 -17.40
CA SER A 117 -13.30 -5.33 -18.75
C SER A 117 -12.19 -4.60 -19.50
N PHE A 118 -11.62 -5.20 -20.54
CA PHE A 118 -10.60 -4.54 -21.37
C PHE A 118 -11.11 -3.25 -22.00
N GLU A 119 -12.42 -3.17 -22.30
CA GLU A 119 -13.04 -1.97 -22.86
C GLU A 119 -13.14 -0.82 -21.86
N ASP A 120 -13.25 -1.14 -20.56
CA ASP A 120 -13.38 -0.15 -19.49
C ASP A 120 -12.02 0.35 -18.98
N GLN A 121 -10.95 -0.39 -19.23
CA GLN A 121 -9.60 0.01 -18.81
C GLN A 121 -9.11 1.22 -19.62
N SER A 122 -8.40 2.13 -18.93
CA SER A 122 -7.73 3.24 -19.61
C SER A 122 -6.45 2.73 -20.29
N PRO A 123 -6.27 2.97 -21.59
CA PRO A 123 -5.03 2.59 -22.28
C PRO A 123 -3.89 3.58 -22.00
N ALA A 124 -4.17 4.76 -21.45
CA ALA A 124 -3.16 5.76 -21.19
C ALA A 124 -2.37 5.44 -19.93
N VAL A 125 -1.04 5.49 -20.04
CA VAL A 125 -0.15 5.44 -18.88
C VAL A 125 0.13 6.85 -18.43
N GLU A 126 -0.42 7.22 -17.27
CA GLU A 126 -0.22 8.52 -16.65
C GLU A 126 0.61 8.38 -15.39
N ILE A 127 1.44 9.38 -15.09
CA ILE A 127 2.18 9.46 -13.83
C ILE A 127 1.23 9.96 -12.74
N LEU A 128 1.19 9.29 -11.61
CA LEU A 128 0.64 9.83 -10.39
C LEU A 128 1.72 10.69 -9.73
N GLU A 129 1.61 12.00 -9.88
CA GLU A 129 2.53 12.94 -9.27
C GLU A 129 2.34 12.95 -7.75
N THR A 130 3.36 12.53 -7.02
CA THR A 130 3.29 12.38 -5.56
C THR A 130 3.72 13.63 -4.81
N GLY A 131 4.45 14.53 -5.46
CA GLY A 131 5.06 15.70 -4.84
C GLY A 131 6.28 15.37 -3.98
N ILE A 132 6.74 14.12 -4.04
CA ILE A 132 7.94 13.63 -3.34
C ILE A 132 9.06 13.44 -4.38
N LYS A 133 10.09 14.26 -4.29
CA LYS A 133 11.15 14.37 -5.31
C LYS A 133 11.75 13.03 -5.70
N VAL A 134 12.14 12.20 -4.74
CA VAL A 134 12.80 10.92 -5.00
C VAL A 134 11.89 9.95 -5.75
N ILE A 135 10.61 9.92 -5.41
CA ILE A 135 9.62 9.06 -6.06
C ILE A 135 9.38 9.55 -7.48
N ASP A 136 8.98 10.79 -7.63
CA ASP A 136 8.58 11.34 -8.93
C ASP A 136 9.72 11.35 -9.94
N LEU A 137 10.97 11.50 -9.50
CA LEU A 137 12.15 11.48 -10.37
C LEU A 137 12.57 10.07 -10.78
N LEU A 138 12.76 9.16 -9.80
CA LEU A 138 13.52 7.92 -9.99
C LEU A 138 12.64 6.67 -10.06
N GLU A 139 11.45 6.74 -9.47
CA GLU A 139 10.50 5.64 -9.42
C GLU A 139 9.04 6.12 -9.63
N PRO A 140 8.76 6.88 -10.70
CA PRO A 140 7.44 7.47 -10.88
C PRO A 140 6.33 6.42 -10.79
N TYR A 141 5.29 6.71 -10.01
CA TYR A 141 4.15 5.82 -9.84
C TYR A 141 3.21 5.91 -11.03
N PRO A 142 2.88 4.80 -11.69
CA PRO A 142 1.83 4.82 -12.70
C PRO A 142 0.47 4.93 -12.02
N LYS A 143 -0.36 5.83 -12.53
CA LYS A 143 -1.75 5.97 -12.11
C LYS A 143 -2.51 4.69 -12.43
N GLY A 144 -3.19 4.12 -11.45
CA GLY A 144 -3.79 2.79 -11.57
C GLY A 144 -2.81 1.63 -11.49
N GLY A 145 -1.54 1.91 -11.16
CA GLY A 145 -0.50 0.90 -10.98
C GLY A 145 -0.44 0.29 -9.59
N LYS A 146 0.43 -0.67 -9.45
CA LYS A 146 0.68 -1.42 -8.22
C LYS A 146 2.11 -1.21 -7.77
N ILE A 147 2.28 -0.57 -6.64
CA ILE A 147 3.57 -0.21 -6.07
C ILE A 147 3.88 -1.11 -4.88
N GLY A 148 5.03 -1.77 -4.91
CA GLY A 148 5.54 -2.51 -3.76
C GLY A 148 6.37 -1.59 -2.87
N LEU A 149 6.04 -1.54 -1.58
CA LEU A 149 6.78 -0.80 -0.57
C LEU A 149 7.55 -1.77 0.31
N PHE A 150 8.87 -1.69 0.22
CA PHE A 150 9.80 -2.53 0.96
C PHE A 150 10.51 -1.70 2.03
N GLY A 151 10.75 -2.30 3.18
CA GLY A 151 11.53 -1.65 4.23
C GLY A 151 11.33 -2.31 5.59
N GLY A 152 12.39 -2.30 6.37
CA GLY A 152 12.38 -2.79 7.74
C GLY A 152 11.58 -1.91 8.70
N ALA A 153 11.53 -2.30 9.96
CA ALA A 153 10.92 -1.48 11.00
C ALA A 153 11.71 -0.18 11.24
N GLY A 154 11.01 0.92 11.45
CA GLY A 154 11.60 2.19 11.85
C GLY A 154 12.28 3.00 10.74
N VAL A 155 12.04 2.67 9.47
CA VAL A 155 12.62 3.40 8.32
C VAL A 155 11.70 4.49 7.75
N GLY A 156 10.58 4.79 8.42
CA GLY A 156 9.67 5.86 8.00
C GLY A 156 8.53 5.41 7.07
N LYS A 157 8.21 4.12 7.01
CA LYS A 157 7.11 3.59 6.19
C LYS A 157 5.78 4.32 6.45
N THR A 158 5.41 4.46 7.71
CA THR A 158 4.15 5.12 8.11
C THR A 158 4.14 6.60 7.72
N VAL A 159 5.25 7.30 7.88
CA VAL A 159 5.39 8.71 7.50
C VAL A 159 5.22 8.86 5.98
N LEU A 160 5.82 7.98 5.19
CA LEU A 160 5.67 8.00 3.74
C LEU A 160 4.22 7.75 3.31
N ILE A 161 3.56 6.75 3.90
CA ILE A 161 2.15 6.44 3.63
C ILE A 161 1.27 7.65 3.92
N GLN A 162 1.43 8.27 5.09
CA GLN A 162 0.64 9.43 5.48
C GLN A 162 0.90 10.64 4.59
N GLU A 163 2.16 10.87 4.15
CA GLU A 163 2.48 11.95 3.23
C GLU A 163 1.85 11.73 1.85
N LEU A 164 1.86 10.49 1.34
CA LEU A 164 1.16 10.16 0.10
C LEU A 164 -0.35 10.40 0.21
N ILE A 165 -0.96 10.03 1.33
CA ILE A 165 -2.38 10.28 1.60
C ILE A 165 -2.65 11.79 1.62
N HIS A 166 -1.81 12.55 2.32
CA HIS A 166 -1.92 14.00 2.41
C HIS A 166 -1.85 14.65 1.02
N ASN A 167 -0.83 14.31 0.25
CA ASN A 167 -0.59 14.92 -1.05
C ASN A 167 -1.69 14.57 -2.06
N VAL A 168 -2.18 13.34 -2.08
CA VAL A 168 -3.31 12.95 -2.94
C VAL A 168 -4.60 13.66 -2.53
N ALA A 169 -4.86 13.81 -1.23
CA ALA A 169 -6.04 14.50 -0.74
C ALA A 169 -6.02 16.00 -1.08
N MET A 170 -4.88 16.64 -0.91
CA MET A 170 -4.76 18.11 -1.05
C MET A 170 -4.56 18.55 -2.50
N GLU A 171 -3.75 17.84 -3.28
CA GLU A 171 -3.37 18.25 -4.63
C GLU A 171 -4.22 17.59 -5.73
N HIS A 172 -4.68 16.37 -5.50
CA HIS A 172 -5.46 15.61 -6.50
C HIS A 172 -6.95 15.49 -6.15
N ASN A 173 -7.39 16.05 -5.01
CA ASN A 173 -8.76 15.88 -4.50
C ASN A 173 -9.21 14.41 -4.49
N GLY A 174 -8.27 13.51 -4.25
CA GLY A 174 -8.48 12.08 -4.21
C GLY A 174 -8.81 11.57 -2.81
N TYR A 175 -9.24 10.31 -2.77
CA TYR A 175 -9.50 9.61 -1.52
C TYR A 175 -8.50 8.48 -1.32
N SER A 176 -8.34 8.04 -0.09
CA SER A 176 -7.48 6.94 0.25
C SER A 176 -8.22 5.89 1.05
N ILE A 177 -7.91 4.63 0.78
CA ILE A 177 -8.39 3.49 1.56
C ILE A 177 -7.16 2.79 2.14
N PHE A 178 -7.11 2.64 3.44
CA PHE A 178 -6.05 1.87 4.10
C PHE A 178 -6.59 0.52 4.55
N THR A 179 -5.95 -0.56 4.12
CA THR A 179 -6.28 -1.91 4.54
C THR A 179 -5.16 -2.52 5.38
N GLY A 180 -5.43 -2.76 6.66
CA GLY A 180 -4.54 -3.48 7.57
C GLY A 180 -4.81 -4.96 7.52
N VAL A 181 -3.92 -5.72 6.88
CA VAL A 181 -4.02 -7.17 6.69
C VAL A 181 -3.10 -7.90 7.65
N GLY A 182 -3.65 -8.48 8.70
CA GLY A 182 -2.90 -9.22 9.70
C GLY A 182 -1.92 -8.37 10.52
N GLU A 183 -2.20 -7.06 10.64
CA GLU A 183 -1.37 -6.12 11.40
C GLU A 183 -1.75 -6.10 12.90
N ARG A 184 -0.88 -5.54 13.70
CA ARG A 184 -1.11 -5.39 15.13
C ARG A 184 -2.17 -4.33 15.40
N SER A 185 -3.09 -4.60 16.31
CA SER A 185 -4.15 -3.67 16.72
C SER A 185 -3.59 -2.33 17.18
N ARG A 186 -2.44 -2.33 17.88
CA ARG A 186 -1.78 -1.13 18.34
C ARG A 186 -1.33 -0.24 17.18
N GLU A 187 -0.67 -0.82 16.19
CA GLU A 187 -0.16 -0.08 15.02
C GLU A 187 -1.32 0.54 14.22
N GLY A 188 -2.43 -0.19 14.07
CA GLY A 188 -3.64 0.34 13.43
C GLY A 188 -4.27 1.50 14.21
N ASN A 189 -4.30 1.42 15.53
CA ASN A 189 -4.83 2.50 16.37
C ASN A 189 -3.91 3.74 16.39
N ASP A 190 -2.60 3.51 16.40
CA ASP A 190 -1.62 4.61 16.34
C ASP A 190 -1.74 5.33 14.98
N LEU A 191 -1.81 4.59 13.87
CA LEU A 191 -2.04 5.14 12.53
C LEU A 191 -3.35 5.97 12.46
N TRP A 192 -4.44 5.43 12.99
CA TRP A 192 -5.72 6.13 13.05
C TRP A 192 -5.62 7.47 13.78
N ARG A 193 -4.95 7.47 14.94
CA ARG A 193 -4.77 8.67 15.75
C ARG A 193 -3.91 9.70 15.02
N GLU A 194 -2.80 9.28 14.46
CA GLU A 194 -1.88 10.12 13.68
C GLU A 194 -2.56 10.75 12.46
N MET A 195 -3.39 9.98 11.74
CA MET A 195 -4.17 10.50 10.60
C MET A 195 -5.18 11.57 11.03
N ARG A 196 -5.80 11.43 12.20
CA ARG A 196 -6.69 12.46 12.75
C ARG A 196 -5.92 13.72 13.15
N GLU A 197 -4.76 13.56 13.76
CA GLU A 197 -3.90 14.67 14.17
C GLU A 197 -3.31 15.44 12.99
N SER A 198 -2.98 14.74 11.91
CA SER A 198 -2.47 15.34 10.65
C SER A 198 -3.58 15.93 9.75
N GLY A 199 -4.86 15.67 10.08
CA GLY A 199 -5.99 16.21 9.32
C GLY A 199 -6.31 15.49 8.01
N VAL A 200 -5.74 14.30 7.76
CA VAL A 200 -6.01 13.51 6.55
C VAL A 200 -7.10 12.44 6.74
N ALA A 201 -7.56 12.23 7.97
CA ALA A 201 -8.56 11.21 8.28
C ALA A 201 -9.85 11.40 7.49
N ASP A 202 -10.33 12.64 7.30
CA ASP A 202 -11.60 12.95 6.63
C ASP A 202 -11.62 12.57 5.12
N LYS A 203 -10.47 12.27 4.54
CA LYS A 203 -10.30 11.82 3.16
C LYS A 203 -9.92 10.34 3.06
N THR A 204 -9.96 9.62 4.17
CA THR A 204 -9.46 8.24 4.27
C THR A 204 -10.48 7.35 4.96
N ALA A 205 -10.71 6.16 4.41
CA ALA A 205 -11.40 5.07 5.10
C ALA A 205 -10.39 3.98 5.48
N LEU A 206 -10.54 3.38 6.66
CA LEU A 206 -9.66 2.35 7.16
C LEU A 206 -10.43 1.04 7.33
N VAL A 207 -9.83 -0.07 6.91
CA VAL A 207 -10.40 -1.42 7.08
C VAL A 207 -9.34 -2.31 7.68
N PHE A 208 -9.63 -2.95 8.81
CA PHE A 208 -8.66 -3.79 9.52
C PHE A 208 -9.15 -5.24 9.66
N GLY A 209 -8.25 -6.18 9.34
CA GLY A 209 -8.31 -7.55 9.79
C GLY A 209 -7.03 -7.84 10.57
N GLN A 210 -7.12 -7.82 11.88
CA GLN A 210 -5.98 -7.81 12.80
C GLN A 210 -5.27 -9.17 12.86
N MET A 211 -4.08 -9.19 13.42
CA MET A 211 -3.23 -10.38 13.52
C MET A 211 -3.90 -11.55 14.30
N ASN A 212 -4.74 -11.24 15.26
CA ASN A 212 -5.46 -12.24 16.08
C ASN A 212 -6.77 -12.73 15.44
N GLU A 213 -7.16 -12.14 14.31
CA GLU A 213 -8.36 -12.54 13.59
C GLU A 213 -8.18 -13.87 12.85
N SER A 214 -9.30 -14.55 12.58
CA SER A 214 -9.29 -15.80 11.84
C SER A 214 -8.65 -15.65 10.43
N PRO A 215 -8.08 -16.72 9.86
CA PRO A 215 -7.52 -16.65 8.51
C PRO A 215 -8.54 -16.23 7.45
N GLY A 216 -9.82 -16.55 7.65
CA GLY A 216 -10.90 -16.07 6.78
C GLY A 216 -10.99 -14.55 6.73
N VAL A 217 -10.89 -13.88 7.87
CA VAL A 217 -10.86 -12.41 7.97
C VAL A 217 -9.64 -11.82 7.26
N ARG A 218 -8.45 -12.31 7.62
CA ARG A 218 -7.19 -11.79 7.05
C ARG A 218 -7.10 -11.96 5.54
N MET A 219 -7.72 -12.99 4.99
CA MET A 219 -7.79 -13.22 3.54
C MET A 219 -8.84 -12.33 2.83
N ARG A 220 -9.83 -11.79 3.53
CA ARG A 220 -10.94 -11.04 2.93
C ARG A 220 -10.83 -9.52 3.12
N VAL A 221 -10.12 -9.07 4.13
CA VAL A 221 -10.07 -7.64 4.48
C VAL A 221 -9.51 -6.77 3.34
N ALA A 222 -8.52 -7.25 2.58
CA ALA A 222 -8.02 -6.54 1.40
C ALA A 222 -9.11 -6.37 0.32
N LEU A 223 -9.95 -7.37 0.13
CA LEU A 223 -11.10 -7.30 -0.79
C LEU A 223 -12.15 -6.29 -0.31
N SER A 224 -12.36 -6.21 1.01
CA SER A 224 -13.28 -5.23 1.61
C SER A 224 -12.83 -3.80 1.30
N GLY A 225 -11.57 -3.48 1.55
CA GLY A 225 -11.01 -2.17 1.24
C GLY A 225 -10.97 -1.86 -0.26
N LEU A 226 -10.60 -2.83 -1.07
CA LEU A 226 -10.61 -2.68 -2.53
C LEU A 226 -12.02 -2.38 -3.07
N THR A 227 -13.06 -2.99 -2.51
CA THR A 227 -14.45 -2.73 -2.89
C THR A 227 -14.85 -1.29 -2.59
N MET A 228 -14.42 -0.73 -1.46
CA MET A 228 -14.64 0.69 -1.14
C MET A 228 -13.89 1.59 -2.14
N ALA A 229 -12.64 1.27 -2.46
CA ALA A 229 -11.86 2.02 -3.44
C ALA A 229 -12.48 2.01 -4.85
N GLU A 230 -12.96 0.87 -5.30
CA GLU A 230 -13.63 0.73 -6.59
C GLU A 230 -14.90 1.56 -6.71
N HIS A 231 -15.64 1.74 -5.62
CA HIS A 231 -16.81 2.61 -5.63
C HIS A 231 -16.44 4.06 -5.93
N PHE A 232 -15.42 4.57 -5.28
CA PHE A 232 -14.94 5.94 -5.54
C PHE A 232 -14.41 6.10 -6.98
N ARG A 233 -13.73 5.09 -7.52
CA ARG A 233 -13.27 5.09 -8.92
C ARG A 233 -14.43 5.09 -9.91
N ASP A 234 -15.36 4.14 -9.75
CA ASP A 234 -16.35 3.82 -10.79
C ASP A 234 -17.63 4.67 -10.70
N VAL A 235 -17.96 5.18 -9.52
CA VAL A 235 -19.22 5.92 -9.28
C VAL A 235 -18.96 7.40 -9.01
N GLU A 236 -17.92 7.70 -8.27
CA GLU A 236 -17.59 9.08 -7.91
C GLU A 236 -16.49 9.68 -8.79
N HIS A 237 -15.96 8.89 -9.75
CA HIS A 237 -14.95 9.30 -10.74
C HIS A 237 -13.70 9.92 -10.10
N LYS A 238 -13.21 9.27 -9.05
CA LYS A 238 -12.05 9.73 -8.28
C LYS A 238 -10.80 8.93 -8.58
N ASP A 239 -9.68 9.58 -8.34
CA ASP A 239 -8.39 8.91 -8.20
C ASP A 239 -8.23 8.47 -6.74
N VAL A 240 -8.03 7.19 -6.53
CA VAL A 240 -8.00 6.58 -5.21
C VAL A 240 -6.65 5.94 -4.96
N LEU A 241 -6.07 6.19 -3.78
CA LEU A 241 -4.97 5.40 -3.24
C LEU A 241 -5.50 4.26 -2.38
N LEU A 242 -5.06 3.05 -2.67
CA LEU A 242 -5.34 1.86 -1.87
C LEU A 242 -4.04 1.38 -1.21
N PHE A 243 -3.98 1.44 0.10
CA PHE A 243 -2.86 0.88 0.87
C PHE A 243 -3.23 -0.51 1.36
N ILE A 244 -2.30 -1.47 1.17
CA ILE A 244 -2.43 -2.84 1.67
C ILE A 244 -1.21 -3.12 2.54
N ASP A 245 -1.39 -3.18 3.83
CA ASP A 245 -0.33 -3.49 4.79
C ASP A 245 -0.75 -4.70 5.65
N ASN A 246 -0.27 -5.88 5.37
CA ASN A 246 0.79 -6.29 4.48
C ASN A 246 0.28 -7.35 3.47
N ILE A 247 0.63 -7.26 2.21
CA ILE A 247 0.18 -8.21 1.17
C ILE A 247 0.66 -9.64 1.45
N PHE A 248 1.81 -9.83 2.08
CA PHE A 248 2.29 -11.16 2.48
C PHE A 248 1.33 -11.86 3.45
N ARG A 249 0.67 -11.11 4.35
CA ARG A 249 -0.32 -11.66 5.29
C ARG A 249 -1.57 -12.17 4.58
N PHE A 250 -1.95 -11.55 3.47
CA PHE A 250 -3.01 -12.07 2.61
C PHE A 250 -2.64 -13.45 2.05
N VAL A 251 -1.43 -13.61 1.54
CA VAL A 251 -0.92 -14.91 1.04
C VAL A 251 -0.86 -15.96 2.15
N GLN A 252 -0.32 -15.59 3.31
CA GLN A 252 -0.23 -16.47 4.47
C GLN A 252 -1.61 -16.95 4.93
N ALA A 253 -2.60 -16.06 5.01
CA ALA A 253 -3.96 -16.43 5.34
C ALA A 253 -4.57 -17.36 4.30
N GLY A 254 -4.29 -17.18 3.02
CA GLY A 254 -4.68 -18.09 1.94
C GLY A 254 -4.10 -19.49 2.11
N SER A 255 -2.85 -19.60 2.53
CA SER A 255 -2.19 -20.88 2.85
C SER A 255 -2.88 -21.59 4.04
N GLU A 256 -3.17 -20.86 5.10
CA GLU A 256 -3.90 -21.38 6.26
C GLU A 256 -5.31 -21.89 5.86
N VAL A 257 -6.05 -21.09 5.08
CA VAL A 257 -7.38 -21.47 4.57
C VAL A 257 -7.31 -22.72 3.70
N SER A 258 -6.32 -22.82 2.82
CA SER A 258 -6.12 -23.99 1.95
C SER A 258 -5.89 -25.26 2.78
N THR A 259 -5.06 -25.17 3.81
CA THR A 259 -4.79 -26.29 4.75
C THR A 259 -6.06 -26.68 5.52
N LEU A 260 -6.81 -25.71 6.03
CA LEU A 260 -8.08 -25.95 6.74
C LEU A 260 -9.14 -26.62 5.85
N ARG A 261 -9.09 -26.39 4.53
CA ARG A 261 -9.94 -27.06 3.55
C ARG A 261 -9.47 -28.46 3.17
N GLY A 262 -8.34 -28.91 3.72
CA GLY A 262 -7.78 -30.25 3.46
C GLY A 262 -7.09 -30.35 2.09
N ARG A 263 -6.67 -29.25 1.48
CA ARG A 263 -5.91 -29.27 0.22
C ARG A 263 -4.45 -29.59 0.49
N MET A 264 -3.84 -30.39 -0.38
CA MET A 264 -2.39 -30.63 -0.33
C MET A 264 -1.65 -29.33 -0.69
N PRO A 265 -0.63 -28.96 0.10
CA PRO A 265 0.19 -27.80 -0.21
C PRO A 265 1.03 -28.04 -1.48
N SER A 266 1.35 -26.94 -2.16
CA SER A 266 2.35 -26.92 -3.22
C SER A 266 3.77 -26.81 -2.65
N ALA A 267 4.74 -26.49 -3.51
CA ALA A 267 6.12 -26.26 -3.08
C ALA A 267 6.20 -25.25 -1.91
N VAL A 268 7.09 -25.49 -0.96
CA VAL A 268 7.36 -24.63 0.22
C VAL A 268 6.13 -24.40 1.13
N GLY A 269 5.09 -25.22 0.99
CA GLY A 269 3.91 -25.18 1.87
C GLY A 269 2.83 -24.17 1.48
N TYR A 270 2.96 -23.47 0.36
CA TYR A 270 1.94 -22.56 -0.13
C TYR A 270 0.75 -23.27 -0.78
N GLN A 271 -0.38 -22.56 -0.87
CA GLN A 271 -1.57 -23.05 -1.55
C GLN A 271 -1.35 -23.20 -3.07
N PRO A 272 -1.93 -24.25 -3.69
CA PRO A 272 -1.86 -24.41 -5.15
C PRO A 272 -2.53 -23.28 -5.93
N THR A 273 -3.44 -22.56 -5.28
CA THR A 273 -4.21 -21.45 -5.85
C THR A 273 -3.60 -20.07 -5.63
N LEU A 274 -2.35 -19.99 -5.14
CA LEU A 274 -1.68 -18.73 -4.80
C LEU A 274 -1.73 -17.71 -5.93
N ALA A 275 -1.29 -18.08 -7.12
CA ALA A 275 -1.25 -17.17 -8.27
C ALA A 275 -2.65 -16.70 -8.67
N ASN A 276 -3.64 -17.57 -8.61
CA ASN A 276 -5.01 -17.23 -8.94
C ASN A 276 -5.65 -16.29 -7.91
N GLU A 277 -5.44 -16.56 -6.62
CA GLU A 277 -5.94 -15.70 -5.53
C GLU A 277 -5.31 -14.30 -5.58
N MET A 278 -4.00 -14.24 -5.82
CA MET A 278 -3.28 -12.98 -6.00
C MET A 278 -3.78 -12.24 -7.25
N GLY A 279 -3.95 -12.93 -8.36
CA GLY A 279 -4.47 -12.36 -9.60
C GLY A 279 -5.88 -11.79 -9.44
N GLN A 280 -6.77 -12.48 -8.74
CA GLN A 280 -8.13 -11.98 -8.48
C GLN A 280 -8.16 -10.68 -7.67
N LEU A 281 -7.20 -10.47 -6.78
CA LEU A 281 -7.05 -9.22 -6.05
C LEU A 281 -6.41 -8.14 -6.94
N GLN A 282 -5.27 -8.45 -7.55
CA GLN A 282 -4.41 -7.48 -8.23
C GLN A 282 -5.01 -6.94 -9.53
N GLU A 283 -5.70 -7.77 -10.31
CA GLU A 283 -6.31 -7.36 -11.59
C GLU A 283 -7.47 -6.37 -11.44
N ARG A 284 -8.06 -6.26 -10.26
CA ARG A 284 -9.08 -5.25 -9.96
C ARG A 284 -8.49 -3.85 -9.73
N ILE A 285 -7.19 -3.80 -9.41
CA ILE A 285 -6.44 -2.56 -9.14
C ILE A 285 -5.93 -2.01 -10.46
N THR A 286 -6.64 -1.05 -11.03
CA THR A 286 -6.32 -0.48 -12.35
C THR A 286 -7.00 0.86 -12.55
N SER A 287 -6.56 1.59 -13.59
CA SER A 287 -7.27 2.75 -14.13
C SER A 287 -8.38 2.32 -15.06
N THR A 288 -9.52 2.99 -14.93
CA THR A 288 -10.64 2.88 -15.87
C THR A 288 -10.88 4.22 -16.56
N LYS A 289 -11.85 4.27 -17.46
CA LYS A 289 -12.28 5.53 -18.10
C LYS A 289 -12.89 6.51 -17.09
N ASP A 290 -13.35 6.01 -15.95
CA ASP A 290 -14.06 6.77 -14.92
C ASP A 290 -13.13 7.33 -13.85
N GLY A 291 -12.04 6.62 -13.53
CA GLY A 291 -11.11 7.01 -12.48
C GLY A 291 -9.99 5.98 -12.32
N SER A 292 -9.25 6.07 -11.22
CA SER A 292 -8.16 5.14 -10.96
C SER A 292 -8.13 4.61 -9.53
N VAL A 293 -7.64 3.38 -9.37
CA VAL A 293 -7.17 2.84 -8.09
C VAL A 293 -5.70 2.53 -8.24
N THR A 294 -4.87 3.26 -7.55
CA THR A 294 -3.42 3.03 -7.45
C THR A 294 -3.13 2.40 -6.10
N SER A 295 -2.44 1.28 -6.07
CA SER A 295 -2.12 0.62 -4.80
C SER A 295 -0.68 0.79 -4.37
N VAL A 296 -0.48 1.01 -3.08
CA VAL A 296 0.81 0.91 -2.40
C VAL A 296 0.71 -0.25 -1.43
N GLN A 297 1.48 -1.30 -1.69
CA GLN A 297 1.41 -2.57 -0.99
C GLN A 297 2.70 -2.78 -0.21
N ALA A 298 2.61 -2.82 1.11
CA ALA A 298 3.75 -3.21 1.93
C ALA A 298 4.03 -4.70 1.69
N VAL A 299 5.27 -5.01 1.35
CA VAL A 299 5.71 -6.37 1.04
C VAL A 299 6.74 -6.79 2.08
N TYR A 300 6.47 -7.90 2.76
CA TYR A 300 7.43 -8.59 3.58
C TYR A 300 8.07 -9.71 2.75
N VAL A 301 9.39 -9.77 2.79
CA VAL A 301 10.17 -10.80 2.10
C VAL A 301 10.71 -11.76 3.15
N PRO A 302 10.17 -13.01 3.25
CA PRO A 302 10.64 -13.99 4.21
C PRO A 302 12.12 -14.31 4.01
N ALA A 303 12.92 -14.18 5.07
CA ALA A 303 14.35 -14.46 5.07
C ALA A 303 15.15 -13.72 3.97
N ASP A 304 14.65 -12.58 3.50
CA ASP A 304 15.20 -11.81 2.38
C ASP A 304 15.33 -12.62 1.07
N ASP A 305 14.52 -13.68 0.92
CA ASP A 305 14.52 -14.57 -0.23
C ASP A 305 13.50 -14.09 -1.30
N LEU A 306 14.00 -13.44 -2.33
CA LEU A 306 13.21 -12.99 -3.47
C LEU A 306 12.65 -14.14 -4.32
N THR A 307 13.15 -15.37 -4.14
CA THR A 307 12.68 -16.57 -4.87
C THR A 307 11.52 -17.27 -4.16
N ASP A 308 11.17 -16.83 -2.96
CA ASP A 308 9.99 -17.33 -2.24
C ASP A 308 8.74 -17.17 -3.11
N PRO A 309 7.89 -18.21 -3.25
CA PRO A 309 6.73 -18.17 -4.14
C PRO A 309 5.75 -17.01 -3.87
N ALA A 310 5.55 -16.61 -2.62
CA ALA A 310 4.70 -15.46 -2.28
C ALA A 310 5.31 -14.17 -2.80
N THR A 311 6.60 -14.00 -2.57
CA THR A 311 7.37 -12.82 -3.02
C THR A 311 7.39 -12.75 -4.53
N ALA A 312 7.79 -13.83 -5.21
CA ALA A 312 7.86 -13.88 -6.68
C ALA A 312 6.50 -13.61 -7.34
N THR A 313 5.42 -14.18 -6.80
CA THR A 313 4.07 -13.95 -7.33
C THR A 313 3.64 -12.49 -7.13
N THR A 314 3.95 -11.89 -5.98
CA THR A 314 3.66 -10.47 -5.73
C THR A 314 4.42 -9.57 -6.69
N PHE A 315 5.73 -9.77 -6.84
CA PHE A 315 6.57 -8.99 -7.75
C PHE A 315 6.10 -9.02 -9.20
N ALA A 316 5.53 -10.14 -9.67
CA ALA A 316 5.01 -10.25 -11.03
C ALA A 316 3.90 -9.23 -11.34
N HIS A 317 3.18 -8.78 -10.33
CA HIS A 317 2.10 -7.79 -10.45
C HIS A 317 2.55 -6.33 -10.25
N LEU A 318 3.74 -6.09 -9.70
CA LEU A 318 4.19 -4.75 -9.37
C LEU A 318 4.65 -3.96 -10.60
N ASP A 319 4.27 -2.69 -10.65
CA ASP A 319 4.68 -1.74 -11.68
C ASP A 319 5.84 -0.86 -11.22
N ALA A 320 5.94 -0.60 -9.92
CA ALA A 320 7.03 0.11 -9.31
C ALA A 320 7.38 -0.49 -7.94
N THR A 321 8.60 -0.24 -7.50
CA THR A 321 9.14 -0.74 -6.23
C THR A 321 9.84 0.38 -5.50
N THR A 322 9.31 0.73 -4.32
CA THR A 322 9.91 1.68 -3.38
C THR A 322 10.63 0.92 -2.28
N VAL A 323 11.93 1.11 -2.17
CA VAL A 323 12.77 0.50 -1.13
C VAL A 323 13.17 1.55 -0.10
N LEU A 324 12.73 1.38 1.15
CA LEU A 324 13.16 2.20 2.27
C LEU A 324 14.40 1.60 2.92
N SER A 325 15.44 2.39 3.02
CA SER A 325 16.75 1.98 3.49
C SER A 325 17.07 2.54 4.88
N ARG A 326 17.46 1.65 5.80
CA ARG A 326 17.94 2.06 7.13
C ARG A 326 19.21 2.91 7.02
N LYS A 327 20.13 2.55 6.13
CA LYS A 327 21.37 3.30 5.89
C LYS A 327 21.09 4.76 5.51
N ILE A 328 20.09 4.98 4.66
CA ILE A 328 19.69 6.33 4.24
C ILE A 328 18.98 7.07 5.37
N SER A 329 18.13 6.38 6.14
CA SER A 329 17.50 6.96 7.33
C SER A 329 18.53 7.41 8.38
N GLU A 330 19.56 6.61 8.62
CA GLU A 330 20.65 6.94 9.55
C GLU A 330 21.49 8.14 9.09
N GLN A 331 21.50 8.45 7.80
CA GLN A 331 22.11 9.67 7.24
C GLN A 331 21.24 10.93 7.41
N GLY A 332 20.05 10.78 8.02
CA GLY A 332 19.10 11.86 8.22
C GLY A 332 18.30 12.25 6.97
N ILE A 333 18.34 11.43 5.92
CA ILE A 333 17.58 11.69 4.68
C ILE A 333 16.16 11.15 4.84
N SER A 334 15.18 12.03 4.67
CA SER A 334 13.74 11.69 4.74
C SER A 334 13.02 12.28 3.51
N PRO A 335 12.15 11.47 2.84
CA PRO A 335 11.92 10.04 3.06
C PRO A 335 13.15 9.19 2.75
N ALA A 336 13.34 8.10 3.50
CA ALA A 336 14.53 7.25 3.40
C ALA A 336 14.47 6.26 2.22
N VAL A 337 14.01 6.72 1.07
CA VAL A 337 13.91 5.93 -0.17
C VAL A 337 15.31 5.72 -0.75
N ASP A 338 15.63 4.46 -1.04
CA ASP A 338 16.89 4.13 -1.71
C ASP A 338 16.78 4.44 -3.21
N PRO A 339 17.56 5.40 -3.72
CA PRO A 339 17.44 5.86 -5.10
C PRO A 339 18.00 4.88 -6.14
N LEU A 340 18.80 3.89 -5.71
CA LEU A 340 19.42 2.89 -6.58
C LEU A 340 18.68 1.54 -6.55
N GLU A 341 18.08 1.19 -5.43
CA GLU A 341 17.32 -0.05 -5.26
C GLU A 341 15.84 0.10 -5.67
N SER A 342 15.32 1.33 -5.68
CA SER A 342 13.95 1.63 -6.10
C SER A 342 13.86 1.73 -7.62
N SER A 343 12.72 1.31 -8.18
CA SER A 343 12.55 1.26 -9.64
C SER A 343 11.09 1.43 -10.07
N SER A 344 10.89 1.82 -11.31
CA SER A 344 9.56 1.88 -11.93
C SER A 344 9.64 1.41 -13.39
N ARG A 345 8.65 0.62 -13.80
CA ARG A 345 8.53 0.15 -15.18
C ARG A 345 8.21 1.26 -16.17
N ILE A 346 7.60 2.36 -15.68
CA ILE A 346 7.27 3.49 -16.55
C ILE A 346 8.39 4.50 -16.70
N LEU A 347 9.54 4.31 -16.04
CA LEU A 347 10.72 5.17 -16.24
C LEU A 347 11.40 4.85 -17.56
N GLU A 348 10.71 5.14 -18.64
CA GLU A 348 11.13 4.95 -20.03
C GLU A 348 10.92 6.27 -20.79
N ALA A 349 11.82 6.59 -21.74
CA ALA A 349 11.79 7.86 -22.46
C ALA A 349 10.47 8.10 -23.22
N ASP A 350 9.85 7.03 -23.71
CA ASP A 350 8.58 7.08 -24.45
C ASP A 350 7.35 7.34 -23.55
N ILE A 351 7.50 7.14 -22.24
CA ILE A 351 6.40 7.29 -21.26
C ILE A 351 6.57 8.60 -20.49
N VAL A 352 7.70 8.78 -19.81
CA VAL A 352 7.93 9.96 -18.97
C VAL A 352 8.48 11.16 -19.74
N GLY A 353 8.92 10.96 -20.98
CA GLY A 353 9.59 11.94 -21.80
C GLY A 353 11.11 11.88 -21.72
N ALA A 354 11.77 12.27 -22.79
CA ALA A 354 13.22 12.18 -22.96
C ALA A 354 13.99 13.00 -21.91
N GLU A 355 13.49 14.16 -21.51
CA GLU A 355 14.14 15.01 -20.52
C GLU A 355 14.11 14.38 -19.13
N HIS A 356 12.95 13.93 -18.65
CA HIS A 356 12.82 13.25 -17.36
C HIS A 356 13.72 12.01 -17.30
N TYR A 357 13.64 11.16 -18.33
CA TYR A 357 14.46 9.96 -18.42
C TYR A 357 15.97 10.28 -18.36
N ARG A 358 16.42 11.28 -19.12
CA ARG A 358 17.82 11.73 -19.13
C ARG A 358 18.30 12.16 -17.74
N ILE A 359 17.50 13.00 -17.08
CA ILE A 359 17.85 13.52 -15.74
C ILE A 359 17.91 12.39 -14.72
N ALA A 360 16.89 11.53 -14.71
CA ALA A 360 16.84 10.37 -13.80
C ALA A 360 18.04 9.45 -13.97
N ARG A 361 18.40 9.12 -15.21
CA ARG A 361 19.59 8.28 -15.52
C ARG A 361 20.89 8.94 -15.06
N ARG A 362 21.09 10.21 -15.32
CA ARG A 362 22.28 10.93 -14.87
C ARG A 362 22.39 10.99 -13.35
N VAL A 363 21.28 11.18 -12.66
CA VAL A 363 21.25 11.11 -11.19
C VAL A 363 21.66 9.72 -10.70
N GLN A 364 21.09 8.67 -11.26
CA GLN A 364 21.43 7.29 -10.92
C GLN A 364 22.92 6.98 -11.17
N GLU A 365 23.43 7.35 -12.34
CA GLU A 365 24.83 7.16 -12.70
C GLU A 365 25.78 7.88 -11.75
N THR A 366 25.46 9.13 -11.38
CA THR A 366 26.25 9.92 -10.42
C THR A 366 26.27 9.28 -9.04
N LEU A 367 25.12 8.82 -8.55
CA LEU A 367 25.01 8.14 -7.25
C LEU A 367 25.69 6.76 -7.27
N GLN A 368 25.58 6.01 -8.35
CA GLN A 368 26.25 4.73 -8.53
C GLN A 368 27.78 4.89 -8.50
N LYS A 369 28.29 5.85 -9.27
CA LYS A 369 29.71 6.17 -9.30
C LYS A 369 30.22 6.60 -7.93
N TYR A 370 29.43 7.39 -7.20
CA TYR A 370 29.77 7.77 -5.83
C TYR A 370 29.85 6.56 -4.89
N GLN A 371 28.92 5.62 -5.01
CA GLN A 371 28.93 4.40 -4.21
C GLN A 371 30.20 3.58 -4.47
N GLU A 372 30.63 3.46 -5.72
CA GLU A 372 31.89 2.77 -6.09
C GLU A 372 33.14 3.48 -5.53
N LEU A 373 33.11 4.80 -5.45
CA LEU A 373 34.21 5.59 -4.93
C LEU A 373 34.29 5.65 -3.39
N GLN A 374 33.20 5.27 -2.69
CA GLN A 374 33.15 5.35 -1.22
C GLN A 374 34.24 4.54 -0.53
N ASP A 375 34.54 3.34 -1.03
CA ASP A 375 35.59 2.49 -0.46
C ASP A 375 37.02 3.13 -0.65
N ILE A 376 37.20 3.73 -1.81
CA ILE A 376 38.46 4.45 -2.11
C ILE A 376 38.61 5.66 -1.19
N ILE A 377 37.53 6.44 -1.03
CA ILE A 377 37.50 7.61 -0.15
C ILE A 377 37.76 7.22 1.31
N ALA A 378 37.19 6.11 1.76
CA ALA A 378 37.36 5.63 3.13
C ALA A 378 38.81 5.20 3.46
N ILE A 379 39.51 4.66 2.47
CA ILE A 379 40.92 4.15 2.64
C ILE A 379 41.94 5.22 2.36
N LEU A 380 41.80 5.96 1.26
CA LEU A 380 42.82 6.86 0.72
C LEU A 380 42.51 8.35 0.91
N GLY A 381 41.24 8.68 1.21
CA GLY A 381 40.79 10.07 1.32
C GLY A 381 40.36 10.70 -0.01
N MET A 382 39.77 11.88 0.07
CA MET A 382 39.29 12.63 -1.10
C MET A 382 40.44 13.17 -1.99
N ASP A 383 41.60 13.37 -1.42
CA ASP A 383 42.76 14.01 -2.12
C ASP A 383 43.36 13.10 -3.19
N GLU A 384 43.19 11.81 -3.07
CA GLU A 384 43.65 10.81 -4.04
C GLU A 384 42.73 10.62 -5.25
N LEU A 385 41.55 11.24 -5.24
CA LEU A 385 40.63 11.20 -6.36
C LEU A 385 41.09 12.11 -7.51
N SER A 386 40.81 11.70 -8.74
CA SER A 386 40.89 12.59 -9.90
C SER A 386 39.98 13.80 -9.75
N ASP A 387 40.27 14.89 -10.44
CA ASP A 387 39.42 16.08 -10.41
C ASP A 387 37.98 15.77 -10.89
N GLU A 388 37.84 14.89 -11.87
CA GLU A 388 36.57 14.43 -12.37
C GLU A 388 35.78 13.61 -11.33
N ASP A 389 36.45 12.65 -10.67
CA ASP A 389 35.84 11.85 -9.61
C ASP A 389 35.44 12.71 -8.39
N ARG A 390 36.29 13.68 -8.05
CA ARG A 390 36.06 14.65 -6.95
C ARG A 390 34.81 15.50 -7.26
N GLN A 391 34.68 15.97 -8.49
CA GLN A 391 33.48 16.70 -8.93
C GLN A 391 32.21 15.83 -8.89
N THR A 392 32.32 14.59 -9.34
CA THR A 392 31.23 13.60 -9.28
C THR A 392 30.79 13.36 -7.84
N VAL A 393 31.71 13.17 -6.91
CA VAL A 393 31.43 12.99 -5.47
C VAL A 393 30.72 14.21 -4.89
N ASN A 394 31.21 15.42 -5.21
CA ASN A 394 30.59 16.65 -4.72
C ASN A 394 29.17 16.85 -5.23
N ARG A 395 28.90 16.53 -6.50
CA ARG A 395 27.54 16.57 -7.07
C ARG A 395 26.65 15.46 -6.48
N ALA A 396 27.19 14.25 -6.30
CA ALA A 396 26.45 13.14 -5.68
C ALA A 396 26.01 13.48 -4.25
N ARG A 397 26.85 14.11 -3.45
CA ARG A 397 26.49 14.57 -2.10
C ARG A 397 25.36 15.60 -2.12
N ARG A 398 25.43 16.57 -3.06
CA ARG A 398 24.34 17.55 -3.24
C ARG A 398 23.05 16.86 -3.65
N ILE A 399 23.10 15.89 -4.56
CA ILE A 399 21.96 15.08 -4.96
C ILE A 399 21.35 14.37 -3.74
N GLN A 400 22.17 13.66 -2.95
CA GLN A 400 21.67 12.97 -1.75
C GLN A 400 20.99 13.92 -0.76
N ARG A 401 21.59 15.10 -0.52
CA ARG A 401 20.99 16.12 0.34
C ARG A 401 19.69 16.67 -0.24
N PHE A 402 19.63 16.90 -1.54
CA PHE A 402 18.45 17.43 -2.21
C PHE A 402 17.30 16.41 -2.32
N LEU A 403 17.60 15.12 -2.24
CA LEU A 403 16.56 14.07 -2.11
C LEU A 403 15.83 14.16 -0.76
N ALA A 404 16.45 14.69 0.29
CA ALA A 404 15.78 14.97 1.54
C ALA A 404 14.75 16.10 1.36
N GLN A 405 13.54 15.87 1.84
CA GLN A 405 12.41 16.77 1.66
C GLN A 405 11.59 16.86 2.95
N PRO A 406 11.23 18.08 3.42
CA PRO A 406 10.33 18.20 4.55
C PRO A 406 8.93 17.72 4.18
N THR A 407 8.33 16.91 5.03
CA THR A 407 7.00 16.35 4.85
C THR A 407 5.97 17.04 5.74
N HIS A 408 4.73 17.20 5.26
CA HIS A 408 3.64 17.84 6.00
C HIS A 408 3.32 17.08 7.29
N VAL A 409 3.36 15.76 7.22
CA VAL A 409 3.04 14.91 8.39
C VAL A 409 4.11 14.95 9.49
N ALA A 410 5.35 15.30 9.14
CA ALA A 410 6.43 15.45 10.11
C ALA A 410 6.60 16.88 10.64
N GLU A 411 5.87 17.85 10.12
CA GLU A 411 6.00 19.28 10.48
C GLU A 411 5.91 19.54 11.98
N LYS A 412 4.99 18.88 12.67
CA LYS A 412 4.80 19.03 14.13
C LYS A 412 6.01 18.54 14.94
N PHE A 413 6.80 17.63 14.41
CA PHE A 413 7.97 17.06 15.09
C PHE A 413 9.26 17.78 14.71
N THR A 414 9.37 18.21 13.46
CA THR A 414 10.59 18.85 12.92
C THR A 414 10.56 20.37 13.08
N GLY A 415 9.37 20.98 13.20
CA GLY A 415 9.19 22.41 13.14
C GLY A 415 9.44 23.03 11.77
N ILE A 416 9.62 22.22 10.74
CA ILE A 416 9.86 22.66 9.35
C ILE A 416 8.58 22.41 8.55
N PRO A 417 8.02 23.44 7.89
CA PRO A 417 6.84 23.28 7.05
C PRO A 417 7.06 22.25 5.94
N GLY A 418 6.11 21.36 5.76
CA GLY A 418 6.12 20.39 4.68
C GLY A 418 6.00 21.07 3.31
N VAL A 419 6.54 20.45 2.28
CA VAL A 419 6.52 20.99 0.91
C VAL A 419 6.12 19.90 -0.09
N TYR A 420 5.08 20.18 -0.85
CA TYR A 420 4.77 19.45 -2.08
C TYR A 420 5.63 20.04 -3.21
N VAL A 421 6.44 19.20 -3.87
CA VAL A 421 7.31 19.65 -4.96
C VAL A 421 6.75 19.14 -6.29
N PRO A 422 6.24 20.02 -7.17
CA PRO A 422 5.78 19.61 -8.50
C PRO A 422 6.90 18.93 -9.30
N LEU A 423 6.55 17.94 -10.10
CA LEU A 423 7.50 17.20 -10.93
C LEU A 423 8.39 18.12 -11.78
N LYS A 424 7.83 19.18 -12.32
CA LYS A 424 8.57 20.18 -13.10
C LYS A 424 9.72 20.82 -12.29
N GLU A 425 9.46 21.16 -11.03
CA GLU A 425 10.48 21.75 -10.15
C GLU A 425 11.50 20.70 -9.71
N THR A 426 11.08 19.46 -9.50
CA THR A 426 11.99 18.34 -9.26
C THR A 426 12.97 18.14 -10.42
N LEU A 427 12.47 18.10 -11.66
CA LEU A 427 13.30 17.96 -12.85
C LEU A 427 14.26 19.14 -13.03
N ARG A 428 13.76 20.38 -12.87
CA ARG A 428 14.60 21.59 -12.92
C ARG A 428 15.73 21.54 -11.89
N GLY A 429 15.41 21.15 -10.66
CA GLY A 429 16.41 21.12 -9.58
C GLY A 429 17.52 20.09 -9.82
N PHE A 430 17.15 18.87 -10.14
CA PHE A 430 18.13 17.81 -10.39
C PHE A 430 18.92 18.04 -11.68
N ALA A 431 18.32 18.58 -12.73
CA ALA A 431 19.02 18.98 -13.95
C ALA A 431 20.15 19.97 -13.64
N ALA A 432 19.83 21.04 -12.91
CA ALA A 432 20.80 22.05 -12.53
C ALA A 432 21.98 21.48 -11.71
N ILE A 433 21.70 20.51 -10.83
CA ILE A 433 22.74 19.87 -10.03
C ILE A 433 23.66 19.00 -10.91
N VAL A 434 23.08 18.11 -11.75
CA VAL A 434 23.87 17.20 -12.59
C VAL A 434 24.63 17.93 -13.70
N ASP A 435 24.10 19.05 -14.19
CA ASP A 435 24.72 19.88 -15.23
C ASP A 435 25.78 20.83 -14.65
N GLY A 436 25.89 20.95 -13.32
CA GLY A 436 26.93 21.70 -12.62
C GLY A 436 26.61 23.17 -12.39
N GLU A 437 25.40 23.60 -12.68
CA GLU A 437 24.96 25.00 -12.47
C GLU A 437 24.90 25.37 -10.99
N MET A 438 24.92 24.38 -10.10
CA MET A 438 24.80 24.56 -8.66
C MET A 438 26.11 24.27 -7.90
N ASP A 439 27.22 24.08 -8.59
CA ASP A 439 28.49 23.68 -7.97
C ASP A 439 29.08 24.75 -7.01
N GLN A 440 28.68 26.01 -7.16
CA GLN A 440 29.10 27.12 -6.31
C GLN A 440 28.44 27.13 -4.92
N TYR A 441 27.31 26.46 -4.76
CA TYR A 441 26.56 26.48 -3.50
C TYR A 441 27.04 25.39 -2.53
N PRO A 442 27.07 25.67 -1.21
CA PRO A 442 27.52 24.69 -0.23
C PRO A 442 26.55 23.50 -0.12
N GLU A 443 27.06 22.31 0.16
CA GLU A 443 26.29 21.07 0.30
C GLU A 443 25.13 21.21 1.30
N ALA A 444 25.35 21.92 2.41
CA ALA A 444 24.35 22.11 3.47
C ALA A 444 23.10 22.86 2.99
N ALA A 445 23.19 23.67 1.92
CA ALA A 445 22.05 24.40 1.38
C ALA A 445 21.02 23.49 0.70
N PHE A 446 21.42 22.30 0.26
CA PHE A 446 20.57 21.34 -0.44
C PHE A 446 19.75 20.45 0.51
N TYR A 447 20.08 20.46 1.79
CA TYR A 447 19.46 19.54 2.75
C TYR A 447 18.09 20.05 3.21
N ASN A 448 17.10 19.16 3.12
CA ASN A 448 15.76 19.37 3.65
C ASN A 448 15.08 20.65 3.12
N VAL A 449 15.07 20.80 1.82
CA VAL A 449 14.45 21.89 1.06
C VAL A 449 13.52 21.34 -0.01
N GLY A 450 12.61 22.17 -0.51
CA GLY A 450 11.68 21.78 -1.57
C GLY A 450 12.29 21.97 -2.95
N THR A 451 12.43 23.21 -3.37
CA THR A 451 12.82 23.59 -4.73
C THR A 451 14.26 24.11 -4.81
N LEU A 452 14.70 24.35 -6.05
CA LEU A 452 15.99 24.96 -6.31
C LEU A 452 16.09 26.39 -5.74
N ASP A 453 14.98 27.12 -5.75
CA ASP A 453 14.93 28.49 -5.22
C ASP A 453 15.13 28.49 -3.69
N ASP A 454 14.66 27.46 -3.01
CA ASP A 454 14.90 27.27 -1.57
C ASP A 454 16.38 27.00 -1.27
N VAL A 455 17.08 26.28 -2.16
CA VAL A 455 18.53 26.07 -2.06
C VAL A 455 19.27 27.40 -2.09
N VAL A 456 18.95 28.26 -3.06
CA VAL A 456 19.58 29.58 -3.21
C VAL A 456 19.29 30.47 -2.01
N ALA A 457 18.04 30.48 -1.53
CA ALA A 457 17.66 31.25 -0.35
C ALA A 457 18.38 30.76 0.91
N LYS A 458 18.50 29.45 1.08
CA LYS A 458 19.22 28.85 2.22
C LYS A 458 20.72 29.09 2.16
N ALA A 459 21.32 29.05 0.96
CA ALA A 459 22.73 29.36 0.78
C ALA A 459 23.08 30.79 1.24
N LYS A 460 22.22 31.77 0.91
CA LYS A 460 22.39 33.16 1.37
C LYS A 460 22.36 33.26 2.90
N LYS A 461 21.42 32.58 3.56
CA LYS A 461 21.33 32.55 5.03
C LYS A 461 22.57 31.95 5.68
N ILE A 462 23.11 30.88 5.06
CA ILE A 462 24.37 30.28 5.54
C ILE A 462 25.55 31.25 5.41
N GLU A 463 25.66 32.00 4.30
CA GLU A 463 26.68 33.03 4.11
C GLU A 463 26.56 34.19 5.10
N GLU A 464 25.34 34.56 5.47
CA GLU A 464 25.01 35.59 6.46
C GLU A 464 25.17 35.11 7.90
N GLY A 465 25.40 33.81 8.14
CA GLY A 465 25.59 33.22 9.45
C GLY A 465 24.31 33.07 10.28
N GLU A 466 23.15 33.04 9.61
CA GLU A 466 21.84 32.90 10.25
C GLU A 466 21.42 31.44 10.47
N VAL A 467 22.10 30.45 9.87
CA VAL A 467 21.80 29.01 9.95
C VAL A 467 23.11 28.22 10.15
#